data_5f8562f7f2c523c439f8197706c54166
#
_entry.id   5f8562f7f2c523c439f8197706c54166
#
_cell.length_a   1.000
_cell.length_b   1.000
_cell.length_c   1.000
_cell.angle_alpha   90.00
_cell.angle_beta   90.00
_cell.angle_gamma   90.00
#
_symmetry.space_group_name_H-M   'P 1'
#
loop_
_entity.id
_entity.type
_entity.pdbx_description
1 polymer ?
#
loop_
_entity_poly.entity_id
_entity_poly.type
_entity_poly.pdbx_seq_one_letter_code
_entity_poly.pdbx_strand_id
1 'polypeptide(L)'
;MDAMGFFIGLGALIVRGESNVGPSRAAKTVLIAGVLLWAACNGRIEPELPAGAEPVTITIGRLDQDLFHAAPDSMAAASLRAHANYGEFYRLYIEDILQAAPVGDPRLPLALHRFVLDPDWSEAQHAADSVFGDMAEQRADLEGAFNRLKAHFPDSLAPRVVVFNSGYNYAIVPTDSVLGIGVEWFIGKDHPVISYLAPERFPQYMKDRMQPDLLVPSAVKGWLMVHYLRDASGEDLLAQLVETGKVMALLDAILPECDAHRKLAFTADQLAWCEANEYEIWKALVGKDQLYSKKGEDISRWMNDGPFTNGLPHESPGHIGEWIGMRMVQAYLKENPRTTFVQLFALNDPRLILKHYKPR
;
A
#
# COMPACT_ATOMS: atom_id res chain seq x y z
N MET A 1 -23.94 -1.31 1.23
CA MET A 1 -22.86 -2.12 1.86
C MET A 1 -21.90 -2.45 0.74
N ASP A 2 -21.02 -1.50 0.47
CA ASP A 2 -20.22 -1.53 -0.74
C ASP A 2 -18.94 -2.32 -0.50
N ALA A 3 -18.62 -3.22 -1.44
CA ALA A 3 -17.43 -4.05 -1.45
C ALA A 3 -16.18 -3.18 -1.70
N MET A 4 -15.82 -2.39 -0.70
CA MET A 4 -14.61 -1.57 -0.69
C MET A 4 -13.50 -2.33 0.02
N GLY A 5 -13.05 -3.42 -0.61
CA GLY A 5 -12.48 -4.54 0.12
C GLY A 5 -11.04 -4.83 -0.04
N PHE A 6 -10.14 -4.24 -0.72
CA PHE A 6 -8.74 -4.72 -0.65
C PHE A 6 -7.72 -3.67 -0.18
N PHE A 7 -8.09 -2.43 -0.27
CA PHE A 7 -7.28 -1.33 0.21
C PHE A 7 -8.15 -0.33 0.96
N ILE A 8 -7.91 -0.23 2.25
CA ILE A 8 -8.35 0.90 3.07
C ILE A 8 -9.84 0.89 3.45
N GLY A 9 -10.18 0.21 4.52
CA GLY A 9 -11.24 0.68 5.38
C GLY A 9 -10.78 1.97 6.05
N LEU A 10 -10.81 3.07 5.32
CA LEU A 10 -10.47 4.38 5.85
C LEU A 10 -11.75 5.08 6.31
N GLY A 11 -12.07 4.93 7.58
CA GLY A 11 -12.65 6.02 8.33
C GLY A 11 -11.49 6.91 8.78
N ALA A 12 -11.04 7.83 7.93
CA ALA A 12 -10.01 8.78 8.30
C ALA A 12 -10.55 9.78 9.31
N LEU A 13 -10.23 9.60 10.57
CA LEU A 13 -10.32 10.68 11.55
C LEU A 13 -9.07 11.56 11.37
N ILE A 14 -9.16 12.53 10.44
CA ILE A 14 -8.11 13.52 10.24
C ILE A 14 -8.20 14.56 11.36
N VAL A 15 -7.30 14.49 12.31
CA VAL A 15 -7.01 15.62 13.19
C VAL A 15 -5.88 16.40 12.51
N ARG A 16 -6.22 17.49 11.82
CA ARG A 16 -5.26 18.44 11.27
C ARG A 16 -4.69 19.30 12.40
N GLY A 17 -3.38 19.16 12.62
CA GLY A 17 -2.58 20.17 13.33
C GLY A 17 -1.91 21.07 12.30
N GLU A 18 -2.29 22.34 12.24
CA GLU A 18 -1.62 23.35 11.44
C GLU A 18 -0.29 23.73 12.10
N SER A 19 0.82 23.55 11.39
CA SER A 19 2.08 24.21 11.74
C SER A 19 2.66 24.94 10.54
N ASN A 20 2.58 26.25 10.61
CA ASN A 20 3.18 27.24 9.74
C ASN A 20 4.68 27.34 10.02
N VAL A 21 5.55 27.06 9.05
CA VAL A 21 6.95 27.51 9.08
C VAL A 21 7.35 28.05 7.72
N GLY A 22 7.63 29.34 7.68
CA GLY A 22 8.07 30.07 6.50
C GLY A 22 9.58 29.93 6.22
N PRO A 23 10.06 30.35 5.06
CA PRO A 23 11.39 30.00 4.54
C PRO A 23 12.48 30.97 5.03
N SER A 24 13.63 30.41 5.42
CA SER A 24 14.86 31.18 5.66
C SER A 24 15.89 30.94 4.54
N ARG A 25 16.34 32.06 3.95
CA ARG A 25 17.40 32.13 2.93
C ARG A 25 18.78 32.00 3.55
N ALA A 26 19.68 31.24 2.94
CA ALA A 26 21.10 31.62 2.83
C ALA A 26 21.80 30.87 1.71
N ALA A 27 22.26 31.61 0.72
CA ALA A 27 23.15 31.16 -0.34
C ALA A 27 24.61 31.11 0.15
N LYS A 28 25.38 30.09 -0.21
CA LYS A 28 26.84 30.17 -0.36
C LYS A 28 27.30 29.24 -1.49
N THR A 29 27.82 29.88 -2.51
CA THR A 29 28.50 29.35 -3.69
C THR A 29 29.85 28.75 -3.31
N VAL A 30 30.14 27.49 -3.70
CA VAL A 30 31.50 27.00 -3.86
C VAL A 30 31.61 26.24 -5.17
N LEU A 31 32.48 26.76 -6.04
CA LEU A 31 32.85 26.23 -7.35
C LEU A 31 33.99 25.23 -7.16
N ILE A 32 33.83 23.97 -7.55
CA ILE A 32 34.95 23.05 -7.84
C ILE A 32 34.68 22.36 -9.16
N ALA A 33 35.57 22.65 -10.12
CA ALA A 33 35.61 22.02 -11.42
C ALA A 33 36.40 20.71 -11.36
N GLY A 34 35.97 19.73 -12.12
CA GLY A 34 36.92 18.70 -12.53
C GLY A 34 36.34 17.30 -12.74
N VAL A 35 36.42 16.89 -14.00
CA VAL A 35 36.49 15.54 -14.57
C VAL A 35 35.17 14.92 -15.00
N LEU A 36 34.86 15.13 -16.25
CA LEU A 36 33.93 14.37 -17.11
C LEU A 36 34.44 12.93 -17.28
N LEU A 37 33.75 11.97 -16.76
CA LEU A 37 33.74 10.61 -17.27
C LEU A 37 32.36 10.35 -17.85
N TRP A 38 32.30 10.28 -19.16
CA TRP A 38 31.13 9.88 -19.95
C TRP A 38 30.89 8.39 -19.72
N ALA A 39 29.93 8.06 -18.86
CA ALA A 39 29.19 6.81 -18.94
C ALA A 39 27.76 7.18 -19.31
N ALA A 40 27.43 7.07 -20.59
CA ALA A 40 26.07 7.21 -21.09
C ALA A 40 25.28 5.95 -20.69
N CYS A 41 24.89 5.86 -19.41
CA CYS A 41 23.79 5.00 -18.99
C CYS A 41 22.54 5.88 -18.96
N ASN A 42 21.61 5.62 -19.88
CA ASN A 42 20.25 6.18 -19.89
C ASN A 42 19.40 5.62 -18.74
N GLY A 43 19.97 5.49 -17.56
CA GLY A 43 19.30 5.09 -16.32
C GLY A 43 18.92 6.33 -15.50
N ARG A 44 17.76 6.32 -14.93
CA ARG A 44 17.37 7.27 -13.88
C ARG A 44 18.43 7.17 -12.78
N ILE A 45 18.98 8.29 -12.34
CA ILE A 45 19.92 8.30 -11.21
C ILE A 45 19.08 7.97 -9.97
N GLU A 46 19.34 6.80 -9.39
CA GLU A 46 18.75 6.46 -8.08
C GLU A 46 19.39 7.39 -7.04
N PRO A 47 18.57 8.10 -6.25
CA PRO A 47 19.11 8.95 -5.21
C PRO A 47 19.73 8.09 -4.12
N GLU A 48 20.91 8.48 -3.68
CA GLU A 48 21.52 7.92 -2.48
C GLU A 48 20.95 8.59 -1.22
N LEU A 49 21.00 7.88 -0.11
CA LEU A 49 20.67 8.49 1.17
C LEU A 49 21.51 9.76 1.38
N PRO A 50 20.92 10.85 1.91
CA PRO A 50 21.67 12.06 2.21
C PRO A 50 22.89 11.75 3.07
N ALA A 51 24.02 12.42 2.78
CA ALA A 51 25.25 12.23 3.55
C ALA A 51 25.01 12.48 5.05
N GLY A 52 25.30 11.49 5.88
CA GLY A 52 25.06 11.54 7.32
C GLY A 52 23.64 11.14 7.78
N ALA A 53 22.75 10.75 6.86
CA ALA A 53 21.47 10.17 7.25
C ALA A 53 21.68 8.73 7.76
N GLU A 54 21.10 8.42 8.91
CA GLU A 54 21.09 7.05 9.41
C GLU A 54 20.14 6.19 8.61
N PRO A 55 20.51 4.92 8.32
CA PRO A 55 19.65 3.96 7.69
C PRO A 55 18.35 3.75 8.50
N VAL A 56 17.27 3.52 7.80
CA VAL A 56 15.99 3.17 8.42
C VAL A 56 16.08 1.79 9.04
N THR A 57 15.66 1.68 10.28
CA THR A 57 15.48 0.42 11.01
C THR A 57 13.99 0.23 11.29
N ILE A 58 13.43 -0.92 10.90
CA ILE A 58 12.03 -1.25 11.11
C ILE A 58 11.88 -2.15 12.35
N THR A 59 11.09 -1.67 13.30
CA THR A 59 10.66 -2.50 14.42
C THR A 59 9.32 -3.14 14.09
N ILE A 60 9.25 -4.47 14.14
CA ILE A 60 8.01 -5.24 13.94
C ILE A 60 7.49 -5.71 15.29
N GLY A 61 6.34 -5.20 15.69
CA GLY A 61 5.58 -5.69 16.85
C GLY A 61 4.64 -6.82 16.43
N ARG A 62 4.64 -7.92 17.17
CA ARG A 62 3.83 -9.11 16.89
C ARG A 62 2.61 -9.13 17.82
N LEU A 63 1.67 -8.19 17.62
CA LEU A 63 0.41 -8.14 18.39
C LEU A 63 -0.42 -9.41 18.18
N ASP A 64 -0.36 -10.01 16.98
CA ASP A 64 -0.93 -11.33 16.69
C ASP A 64 -0.44 -12.39 17.70
N GLN A 65 0.87 -12.55 17.83
CA GLN A 65 1.47 -13.53 18.73
C GLN A 65 1.26 -13.17 20.20
N ASP A 66 1.34 -11.89 20.56
CA ASP A 66 1.10 -11.41 21.93
C ASP A 66 -0.29 -11.82 22.46
N LEU A 67 -1.28 -11.95 21.56
CA LEU A 67 -2.64 -12.37 21.90
C LEU A 67 -2.88 -13.86 21.71
N PHE A 68 -2.53 -14.42 20.53
CA PHE A 68 -2.84 -15.82 20.21
C PHE A 68 -1.97 -16.83 20.96
N HIS A 69 -0.75 -16.46 21.39
CA HIS A 69 0.11 -17.31 22.21
C HIS A 69 -0.08 -17.07 23.71
N ALA A 70 -0.96 -16.16 24.11
CA ALA A 70 -1.25 -15.94 25.52
C ALA A 70 -2.03 -17.14 26.10
N ALA A 71 -1.66 -17.58 27.31
CA ALA A 71 -2.42 -18.59 28.00
C ALA A 71 -3.87 -18.11 28.24
N PRO A 72 -4.88 -18.98 28.10
CA PRO A 72 -6.29 -18.57 28.18
C PRO A 72 -6.66 -17.80 29.45
N ASP A 73 -6.09 -18.15 30.58
CA ASP A 73 -6.31 -17.51 31.91
C ASP A 73 -5.54 -16.19 32.06
N SER A 74 -4.60 -15.89 31.14
CA SER A 74 -3.77 -14.68 31.15
C SER A 74 -4.24 -13.59 30.20
N MET A 75 -5.39 -13.74 29.53
CA MET A 75 -5.83 -12.81 28.47
C MET A 75 -5.99 -11.36 28.97
N ALA A 76 -6.43 -11.14 30.21
CA ALA A 76 -6.49 -9.81 30.78
C ALA A 76 -5.11 -9.16 30.89
N ALA A 77 -4.11 -9.91 31.33
CA ALA A 77 -2.75 -9.43 31.43
C ALA A 77 -2.09 -9.24 30.05
N ALA A 78 -2.38 -10.11 29.08
CA ALA A 78 -1.94 -9.97 27.70
C ALA A 78 -2.50 -8.69 27.05
N SER A 79 -3.79 -8.43 27.22
CA SER A 79 -4.45 -7.21 26.76
C SER A 79 -3.83 -5.94 27.35
N LEU A 80 -3.53 -5.93 28.64
CA LEU A 80 -2.88 -4.79 29.31
C LEU A 80 -1.47 -4.56 28.76
N ARG A 81 -0.68 -5.62 28.58
CA ARG A 81 0.67 -5.52 27.98
C ARG A 81 0.60 -5.02 26.53
N ALA A 82 -0.32 -5.56 25.74
CA ALA A 82 -0.51 -5.12 24.36
C ALA A 82 -0.89 -3.64 24.29
N HIS A 83 -1.81 -3.19 25.16
CA HIS A 83 -2.13 -1.76 25.25
C HIS A 83 -0.92 -0.89 25.62
N ALA A 84 -0.12 -1.33 26.58
CA ALA A 84 1.10 -0.61 26.97
C ALA A 84 2.13 -0.57 25.84
N ASN A 85 2.25 -1.64 25.05
CA ASN A 85 3.23 -1.74 23.95
C ASN A 85 2.80 -1.01 22.68
N TYR A 86 1.52 -1.06 22.30
CA TYR A 86 1.03 -0.58 21.01
C TYR A 86 0.15 0.68 21.11
N GLY A 87 -0.23 1.11 22.30
CA GLY A 87 -0.92 2.38 22.58
C GLY A 87 -2.20 2.57 21.76
N GLU A 88 -2.28 3.69 21.05
CA GLU A 88 -3.44 4.03 20.21
C GLU A 88 -3.73 3.00 19.11
N PHE A 89 -2.69 2.34 18.57
CA PHE A 89 -2.91 1.30 17.56
C PHE A 89 -3.62 0.09 18.17
N TYR A 90 -3.32 -0.26 19.44
CA TYR A 90 -4.06 -1.33 20.11
C TYR A 90 -5.53 -0.95 20.32
N ARG A 91 -5.83 0.31 20.65
CA ARG A 91 -7.21 0.77 20.77
C ARG A 91 -7.94 0.68 19.42
N LEU A 92 -7.33 1.18 18.35
CA LEU A 92 -7.84 1.05 16.97
C LEU A 92 -8.11 -0.43 16.62
N TYR A 93 -7.17 -1.32 16.94
CA TYR A 93 -7.32 -2.75 16.68
C TYR A 93 -8.52 -3.35 17.43
N ILE A 94 -8.67 -3.03 18.71
CA ILE A 94 -9.74 -3.59 19.55
C ILE A 94 -11.12 -3.02 19.19
N GLU A 95 -11.21 -1.69 19.06
CA GLU A 95 -12.49 -0.98 18.97
C GLU A 95 -13.01 -0.91 17.53
N ASP A 96 -12.14 -0.69 16.56
CA ASP A 96 -12.54 -0.47 15.16
C ASP A 96 -12.32 -1.70 14.28
N ILE A 97 -11.20 -2.42 14.43
CA ILE A 97 -10.85 -3.57 13.59
C ILE A 97 -11.60 -4.83 14.07
N LEU A 98 -11.43 -5.21 15.34
CA LEU A 98 -12.12 -6.37 15.91
C LEU A 98 -13.55 -6.08 16.32
N GLN A 99 -13.87 -4.83 16.63
CA GLN A 99 -15.16 -4.40 17.17
C GLN A 99 -15.58 -5.23 18.40
N ALA A 100 -14.60 -5.52 19.26
CA ALA A 100 -14.79 -6.42 20.40
C ALA A 100 -15.49 -5.72 21.58
N ALA A 101 -14.77 -4.88 22.29
CA ALA A 101 -15.27 -4.06 23.40
C ALA A 101 -14.27 -2.91 23.64
N PRO A 102 -14.71 -1.77 24.21
CA PRO A 102 -13.78 -0.68 24.52
C PRO A 102 -12.60 -1.13 25.38
N VAL A 103 -11.43 -0.54 25.15
CA VAL A 103 -10.25 -0.79 26.00
C VAL A 103 -10.55 -0.37 27.43
N GLY A 104 -10.32 -1.28 28.37
CA GLY A 104 -10.68 -1.11 29.78
C GLY A 104 -12.07 -1.65 30.18
N ASP A 105 -12.89 -2.08 29.23
CA ASP A 105 -14.16 -2.77 29.56
C ASP A 105 -13.84 -4.14 30.18
N PRO A 106 -14.47 -4.49 31.33
CA PRO A 106 -14.28 -5.79 31.97
C PRO A 106 -14.61 -7.01 31.10
N ARG A 107 -15.40 -6.82 30.02
CA ARG A 107 -15.77 -7.89 29.09
C ARG A 107 -14.72 -8.13 28.00
N LEU A 108 -13.78 -7.19 27.79
CA LEU A 108 -12.77 -7.29 26.74
C LEU A 108 -11.92 -8.57 26.82
N PRO A 109 -11.39 -8.99 27.99
CA PRO A 109 -10.62 -10.24 28.07
C PRO A 109 -11.41 -11.48 27.63
N LEU A 110 -12.70 -11.55 27.93
CA LEU A 110 -13.56 -12.65 27.49
C LEU A 110 -13.82 -12.60 25.98
N ALA A 111 -13.98 -11.41 25.40
CA ALA A 111 -14.15 -11.23 23.95
C ALA A 111 -12.89 -11.66 23.20
N LEU A 112 -11.71 -11.23 23.65
CA LEU A 112 -10.43 -11.65 23.10
C LEU A 112 -10.18 -13.15 23.24
N HIS A 113 -10.49 -13.72 24.39
CA HIS A 113 -10.38 -15.15 24.63
C HIS A 113 -11.22 -15.95 23.62
N ARG A 114 -12.45 -15.53 23.34
CA ARG A 114 -13.29 -16.16 22.32
C ARG A 114 -12.72 -16.02 20.93
N PHE A 115 -12.16 -14.86 20.59
CA PHE A 115 -11.56 -14.59 19.31
C PHE A 115 -10.32 -15.49 19.05
N VAL A 116 -9.38 -15.57 20.00
CA VAL A 116 -8.15 -16.35 19.83
C VAL A 116 -8.39 -17.86 19.88
N LEU A 117 -9.49 -18.32 20.49
CA LEU A 117 -9.88 -19.74 20.52
C LEU A 117 -10.83 -20.14 19.38
N ASP A 118 -11.24 -19.20 18.56
CA ASP A 118 -12.01 -19.54 17.36
C ASP A 118 -11.15 -20.43 16.45
N PRO A 119 -11.65 -21.61 16.03
CA PRO A 119 -10.86 -22.57 15.26
C PRO A 119 -10.30 -21.99 13.95
N ASP A 120 -11.09 -21.18 13.26
CA ASP A 120 -10.69 -20.63 11.97
C ASP A 120 -9.58 -19.57 12.11
N TRP A 121 -9.72 -18.69 13.13
CA TRP A 121 -8.70 -17.66 13.39
C TRP A 121 -7.43 -18.22 14.01
N SER A 122 -7.55 -19.23 14.86
CA SER A 122 -6.41 -19.95 15.43
C SER A 122 -5.64 -20.70 14.36
N GLU A 123 -6.31 -21.39 13.44
CA GLU A 123 -5.67 -22.08 12.30
C GLU A 123 -4.97 -21.08 11.36
N ALA A 124 -5.62 -19.93 11.06
CA ALA A 124 -5.01 -18.87 10.28
C ALA A 124 -3.75 -18.30 10.95
N GLN A 125 -3.75 -18.16 12.30
CA GLN A 125 -2.59 -17.73 13.05
C GLN A 125 -1.45 -18.77 12.99
N HIS A 126 -1.75 -20.05 13.18
CA HIS A 126 -0.75 -21.11 13.05
C HIS A 126 -0.12 -21.14 11.66
N ALA A 127 -0.94 -20.93 10.61
CA ALA A 127 -0.43 -20.82 9.25
C ALA A 127 0.48 -19.59 9.08
N ALA A 128 0.09 -18.44 9.62
CA ALA A 128 0.89 -17.22 9.59
C ALA A 128 2.24 -17.40 10.32
N ASP A 129 2.24 -18.04 11.49
CA ASP A 129 3.46 -18.35 12.24
C ASP A 129 4.40 -19.28 11.44
N SER A 130 3.82 -20.28 10.74
CA SER A 130 4.59 -21.18 9.89
C SER A 130 5.19 -20.50 8.67
N VAL A 131 4.43 -19.61 8.02
CA VAL A 131 4.85 -18.95 6.77
C VAL A 131 5.86 -17.84 7.05
N PHE A 132 5.68 -17.05 8.09
CA PHE A 132 6.44 -15.83 8.30
C PHE A 132 7.49 -15.91 9.41
N GLY A 133 7.39 -16.87 10.33
CA GLY A 133 8.34 -17.04 11.41
C GLY A 133 8.59 -15.75 12.20
N ASP A 134 9.85 -15.29 12.22
CA ASP A 134 10.28 -14.05 12.86
C ASP A 134 10.19 -12.82 11.94
N MET A 135 9.71 -12.98 10.71
CA MET A 135 9.58 -11.95 9.69
C MET A 135 10.90 -11.24 9.32
N ALA A 136 12.03 -11.93 9.41
CA ALA A 136 13.34 -11.31 9.14
C ALA A 136 13.47 -10.87 7.67
N GLU A 137 12.95 -11.65 6.72
CA GLU A 137 12.94 -11.32 5.30
C GLU A 137 12.06 -10.09 5.02
N GLN A 138 10.81 -10.10 5.52
CA GLN A 138 9.88 -8.98 5.34
C GLN A 138 10.42 -7.70 5.99
N ARG A 139 11.10 -7.81 7.13
CA ARG A 139 11.77 -6.67 7.78
C ARG A 139 12.84 -6.08 6.88
N ALA A 140 13.72 -6.92 6.32
CA ALA A 140 14.80 -6.46 5.45
C ALA A 140 14.25 -5.77 4.19
N ASP A 141 13.20 -6.30 3.58
CA ASP A 141 12.55 -5.73 2.42
C ASP A 141 11.88 -4.37 2.73
N LEU A 142 11.19 -4.28 3.87
CA LEU A 142 10.61 -3.02 4.35
C LEU A 142 11.71 -1.98 4.64
N GLU A 143 12.79 -2.35 5.32
CA GLU A 143 13.93 -1.45 5.57
C GLU A 143 14.54 -0.96 4.25
N GLY A 144 14.70 -1.84 3.26
CA GLY A 144 15.15 -1.47 1.92
C GLY A 144 14.22 -0.46 1.25
N ALA A 145 12.92 -0.72 1.27
CA ALA A 145 11.91 0.17 0.69
C ALA A 145 11.89 1.54 1.36
N PHE A 146 11.87 1.60 2.71
CA PHE A 146 11.83 2.86 3.45
C PHE A 146 13.15 3.63 3.40
N ASN A 147 14.30 2.97 3.23
CA ASN A 147 15.56 3.64 2.94
C ASN A 147 15.52 4.34 1.57
N ARG A 148 15.02 3.67 0.53
CA ARG A 148 14.84 4.29 -0.79
C ARG A 148 13.80 5.42 -0.74
N LEU A 149 12.70 5.25 0.01
CA LEU A 149 11.74 6.32 0.22
C LEU A 149 12.40 7.55 0.86
N LYS A 150 13.22 7.36 1.89
CA LYS A 150 13.95 8.44 2.56
C LYS A 150 14.97 9.12 1.64
N ALA A 151 15.56 8.39 0.69
CA ALA A 151 16.43 8.99 -0.32
C ALA A 151 15.66 9.91 -1.28
N HIS A 152 14.41 9.57 -1.62
CA HIS A 152 13.54 10.44 -2.43
C HIS A 152 12.90 11.58 -1.62
N PHE A 153 12.57 11.33 -0.36
CA PHE A 153 11.92 12.25 0.56
C PHE A 153 12.65 12.25 1.91
N PRO A 154 13.69 13.07 2.07
CA PRO A 154 14.56 13.07 3.26
C PRO A 154 13.83 13.23 4.60
N ASP A 155 12.71 13.96 4.59
CA ASP A 155 11.88 14.22 5.78
C ASP A 155 10.82 13.13 6.01
N SER A 156 10.79 12.07 5.18
CA SER A 156 9.82 10.98 5.35
C SER A 156 10.07 10.21 6.64
N LEU A 157 8.98 9.85 7.31
CA LEU A 157 9.00 9.00 8.48
C LEU A 157 8.94 7.52 8.08
N ALA A 158 9.73 6.70 8.75
CA ALA A 158 9.58 5.25 8.68
C ALA A 158 8.54 4.80 9.71
N PRO A 159 7.61 3.91 9.35
CA PRO A 159 6.60 3.44 10.28
C PRO A 159 7.18 2.50 11.35
N ARG A 160 6.54 2.47 12.50
CA ARG A 160 6.54 1.27 13.34
C ARG A 160 5.60 0.25 12.69
N VAL A 161 6.05 -0.97 12.45
CA VAL A 161 5.20 -2.02 11.91
C VAL A 161 4.56 -2.80 13.05
N VAL A 162 3.24 -3.04 12.97
CA VAL A 162 2.49 -3.87 13.91
C VAL A 162 1.73 -4.92 13.14
N VAL A 163 2.08 -6.17 13.38
CA VAL A 163 1.42 -7.34 12.80
C VAL A 163 0.29 -7.77 13.71
N PHE A 164 -0.87 -8.02 13.13
CA PHE A 164 -2.07 -8.44 13.85
C PHE A 164 -2.83 -9.52 13.07
N ASN A 165 -3.78 -10.17 13.69
CA ASN A 165 -4.78 -11.03 13.06
C ASN A 165 -6.15 -10.40 13.29
N SER A 166 -6.90 -10.14 12.22
CA SER A 166 -8.19 -9.44 12.27
C SER A 166 -9.40 -10.36 12.00
N GLY A 167 -9.16 -11.64 11.78
CA GLY A 167 -10.19 -12.54 11.27
C GLY A 167 -10.66 -12.13 9.88
N TYR A 168 -9.72 -11.77 9.01
CA TYR A 168 -9.94 -11.29 7.64
C TYR A 168 -10.80 -10.02 7.52
N ASN A 169 -10.74 -9.12 8.50
CA ASN A 169 -11.39 -7.82 8.39
C ASN A 169 -10.53 -6.80 7.62
N TYR A 170 -9.22 -6.76 7.89
CA TYR A 170 -8.31 -5.77 7.31
C TYR A 170 -6.94 -6.39 7.00
N ALA A 171 -6.48 -6.21 5.76
CA ALA A 171 -5.15 -6.65 5.34
C ALA A 171 -4.05 -5.65 5.73
N ILE A 172 -4.27 -4.36 5.47
CA ILE A 172 -3.30 -3.28 5.70
C ILE A 172 -4.01 -2.10 6.35
N VAL A 173 -3.44 -1.60 7.45
CA VAL A 173 -3.99 -0.47 8.22
C VAL A 173 -2.86 0.53 8.51
N PRO A 174 -2.59 1.47 7.59
CA PRO A 174 -1.64 2.54 7.84
C PRO A 174 -2.29 3.66 8.67
N THR A 175 -1.53 4.18 9.62
CA THR A 175 -1.85 5.41 10.38
C THR A 175 -0.73 6.42 10.17
N ASP A 176 -0.75 7.56 10.85
CA ASP A 176 0.31 8.57 10.73
C ASP A 176 1.72 8.04 11.05
N SER A 177 1.86 7.01 11.90
CA SER A 177 3.15 6.51 12.37
C SER A 177 3.26 4.99 12.46
N VAL A 178 2.14 4.26 12.31
CA VAL A 178 2.10 2.81 12.40
C VAL A 178 1.59 2.22 11.08
N LEU A 179 2.29 1.21 10.60
CA LEU A 179 1.86 0.36 9.49
C LEU A 179 1.36 -0.96 10.08
N GLY A 180 0.05 -1.10 10.19
CA GLY A 180 -0.59 -2.34 10.61
C GLY A 180 -0.70 -3.34 9.47
N ILE A 181 -0.38 -4.61 9.73
CA ILE A 181 -0.42 -5.70 8.75
C ILE A 181 -1.24 -6.86 9.32
N GLY A 182 -2.39 -7.15 8.70
CA GLY A 182 -3.22 -8.31 8.96
C GLY A 182 -2.61 -9.54 8.29
N VAL A 183 -1.82 -10.28 9.06
CA VAL A 183 -0.92 -11.32 8.53
C VAL A 183 -1.65 -12.51 7.92
N GLU A 184 -2.86 -12.81 8.41
CA GLU A 184 -3.70 -13.90 7.92
C GLU A 184 -4.14 -13.73 6.45
N TRP A 185 -4.10 -12.52 5.93
CA TRP A 185 -4.38 -12.24 4.53
C TRP A 185 -3.29 -12.74 3.57
N PHE A 186 -2.13 -13.17 4.08
CA PHE A 186 -0.96 -13.49 3.27
C PHE A 186 -0.43 -14.91 3.49
N ILE A 187 -1.22 -15.80 4.06
CA ILE A 187 -0.80 -17.17 4.43
C ILE A 187 -0.71 -18.14 3.24
N GLY A 188 -1.13 -17.74 2.06
CA GLY A 188 -1.16 -18.56 0.84
C GLY A 188 -2.59 -18.97 0.45
N LYS A 189 -2.96 -18.69 -0.80
CA LYS A 189 -4.30 -18.93 -1.35
C LYS A 189 -4.77 -20.39 -1.26
N ASP A 190 -3.81 -21.33 -1.26
CA ASP A 190 -4.09 -22.77 -1.26
C ASP A 190 -4.22 -23.33 0.17
N HIS A 191 -4.06 -22.49 1.21
CA HIS A 191 -4.26 -22.91 2.58
C HIS A 191 -5.74 -23.28 2.82
N PRO A 192 -6.03 -24.41 3.52
CA PRO A 192 -7.42 -24.87 3.72
C PRO A 192 -8.36 -23.81 4.30
N VAL A 193 -7.90 -22.99 5.26
CA VAL A 193 -8.69 -21.89 5.84
C VAL A 193 -9.22 -20.93 4.76
N ILE A 194 -8.40 -20.62 3.74
CA ILE A 194 -8.83 -19.71 2.65
C ILE A 194 -9.99 -20.31 1.84
N SER A 195 -10.00 -21.63 1.66
CA SER A 195 -11.09 -22.30 0.91
C SER A 195 -12.44 -22.16 1.59
N TYR A 196 -12.47 -22.10 2.93
CA TYR A 196 -13.70 -21.99 3.73
C TYR A 196 -14.25 -20.56 3.84
N LEU A 197 -13.45 -19.55 3.47
CA LEU A 197 -13.92 -18.16 3.49
C LEU A 197 -15.14 -18.02 2.54
N ALA A 198 -16.21 -17.41 3.05
CA ALA A 198 -17.47 -17.26 2.34
C ALA A 198 -17.29 -16.53 1.00
N PRO A 199 -17.67 -17.12 -0.15
CA PRO A 199 -17.38 -16.55 -1.48
C PRO A 199 -18.10 -15.22 -1.74
N GLU A 200 -19.20 -14.93 -1.04
CA GLU A 200 -19.93 -13.67 -1.13
C GLU A 200 -19.10 -12.50 -0.58
N ARG A 201 -18.28 -12.74 0.44
CA ARG A 201 -17.40 -11.77 1.06
C ARG A 201 -15.98 -11.83 0.48
N PHE A 202 -15.54 -13.03 0.11
CA PHE A 202 -14.21 -13.32 -0.40
C PHE A 202 -14.30 -14.01 -1.76
N PRO A 203 -14.65 -13.29 -2.83
CA PRO A 203 -14.67 -13.85 -4.16
C PRO A 203 -13.28 -14.35 -4.58
N GLN A 204 -13.23 -15.25 -5.56
CA GLN A 204 -12.02 -15.98 -5.94
C GLN A 204 -10.82 -15.06 -6.23
N TYR A 205 -11.05 -13.95 -6.96
CA TYR A 205 -9.97 -13.00 -7.27
C TYR A 205 -9.31 -12.38 -6.03
N MET A 206 -10.05 -12.24 -4.91
CA MET A 206 -9.47 -11.79 -3.63
C MET A 206 -8.66 -12.92 -2.98
N LYS A 207 -9.19 -14.16 -2.98
CA LYS A 207 -8.47 -15.33 -2.45
C LYS A 207 -7.16 -15.57 -3.20
N ASP A 208 -7.15 -15.38 -4.52
CA ASP A 208 -5.96 -15.54 -5.38
C ASP A 208 -4.82 -14.58 -5.00
N ARG A 209 -5.12 -13.46 -4.34
CA ARG A 209 -4.15 -12.46 -3.85
C ARG A 209 -3.69 -12.71 -2.42
N MET A 210 -4.22 -13.70 -1.72
CA MET A 210 -3.80 -14.05 -0.35
C MET A 210 -2.49 -14.83 -0.35
N GLN A 211 -1.40 -14.19 -0.86
CA GLN A 211 -0.10 -14.81 -1.08
C GLN A 211 0.99 -14.13 -0.23
N PRO A 212 1.95 -14.89 0.31
CA PRO A 212 3.02 -14.34 1.16
C PRO A 212 3.84 -13.24 0.47
N ASP A 213 4.10 -13.39 -0.82
CA ASP A 213 4.89 -12.46 -1.62
C ASP A 213 4.18 -11.13 -1.93
N LEU A 214 2.88 -11.02 -1.63
CA LEU A 214 2.12 -9.78 -1.70
C LEU A 214 2.13 -8.97 -0.40
N LEU A 215 2.66 -9.50 0.72
CA LEU A 215 2.65 -8.79 2.01
C LEU A 215 3.41 -7.46 1.91
N VAL A 216 4.69 -7.50 1.53
CA VAL A 216 5.53 -6.29 1.50
C VAL A 216 5.05 -5.26 0.48
N PRO A 217 4.79 -5.60 -0.81
CA PRO A 217 4.30 -4.61 -1.77
C PRO A 217 2.94 -4.03 -1.38
N SER A 218 2.04 -4.82 -0.79
CA SER A 218 0.75 -4.32 -0.28
C SER A 218 0.91 -3.37 0.90
N ALA A 219 1.77 -3.72 1.85
CA ALA A 219 2.06 -2.89 3.02
C ALA A 219 2.66 -1.54 2.64
N VAL A 220 3.69 -1.55 1.77
CA VAL A 220 4.33 -0.33 1.29
C VAL A 220 3.37 0.50 0.44
N LYS A 221 2.58 -0.12 -0.46
CA LYS A 221 1.55 0.57 -1.24
C LYS A 221 0.53 1.24 -0.32
N GLY A 222 0.01 0.53 0.69
CA GLY A 222 -0.93 1.09 1.66
C GLY A 222 -0.36 2.31 2.39
N TRP A 223 0.90 2.25 2.82
CA TRP A 223 1.59 3.40 3.41
C TRP A 223 1.67 4.59 2.45
N LEU A 224 2.10 4.36 1.21
CA LEU A 224 2.22 5.42 0.22
C LEU A 224 0.87 6.05 -0.13
N MET A 225 -0.20 5.26 -0.20
CA MET A 225 -1.55 5.77 -0.49
C MET A 225 -2.04 6.74 0.59
N VAL A 226 -1.73 6.49 1.86
CA VAL A 226 -2.15 7.39 2.95
C VAL A 226 -1.30 8.65 3.03
N HIS A 227 0.02 8.54 2.81
CA HIS A 227 0.94 9.63 3.06
C HIS A 227 1.28 10.48 1.83
N TYR A 228 1.09 9.94 0.61
CA TYR A 228 1.53 10.60 -0.62
C TYR A 228 0.43 10.78 -1.66
N LEU A 229 -0.67 10.02 -1.58
CA LEU A 229 -1.78 10.23 -2.52
C LEU A 229 -2.47 11.56 -2.23
N ARG A 230 -2.46 12.45 -3.22
CA ARG A 230 -3.29 13.67 -3.15
C ARG A 230 -4.76 13.28 -3.32
N ASP A 231 -5.61 13.83 -2.48
CA ASP A 231 -7.06 13.68 -2.64
C ASP A 231 -7.52 14.35 -3.93
N ALA A 232 -7.91 13.55 -4.91
CA ALA A 232 -8.50 13.96 -6.18
C ALA A 232 -10.00 13.66 -6.23
N SER A 233 -10.64 13.43 -5.08
CA SER A 233 -12.09 13.21 -5.01
C SER A 233 -12.84 14.44 -5.55
N GLY A 234 -13.85 14.20 -6.41
CA GLY A 234 -14.56 15.26 -7.11
C GLY A 234 -13.88 15.86 -8.34
N GLU A 235 -12.63 15.45 -8.63
CA GLU A 235 -11.96 15.73 -9.91
C GLU A 235 -12.35 14.67 -10.97
N ASP A 236 -11.86 14.85 -12.21
CA ASP A 236 -12.12 13.90 -13.27
C ASP A 236 -11.28 12.61 -13.16
N LEU A 237 -11.63 11.60 -13.94
CA LEU A 237 -10.92 10.32 -13.94
C LEU A 237 -9.43 10.49 -14.26
N LEU A 238 -9.05 11.40 -15.17
CA LEU A 238 -7.65 11.65 -15.50
C LEU A 238 -6.85 12.07 -14.25
N ALA A 239 -7.41 12.95 -13.42
CA ALA A 239 -6.75 13.38 -12.19
C ALA A 239 -6.51 12.19 -11.25
N GLN A 240 -7.50 11.33 -11.06
CA GLN A 240 -7.38 10.16 -10.20
C GLN A 240 -6.39 9.12 -10.74
N LEU A 241 -6.40 8.87 -12.05
CA LEU A 241 -5.42 8.00 -12.72
C LEU A 241 -3.99 8.50 -12.50
N VAL A 242 -3.77 9.80 -12.69
CA VAL A 242 -2.44 10.40 -12.56
C VAL A 242 -1.96 10.41 -11.11
N GLU A 243 -2.82 10.79 -10.16
CA GLU A 243 -2.43 10.82 -8.74
C GLU A 243 -2.08 9.41 -8.23
N THR A 244 -2.91 8.42 -8.54
CA THR A 244 -2.60 7.01 -8.23
C THR A 244 -1.36 6.54 -8.98
N GLY A 245 -1.21 6.94 -10.23
CA GLY A 245 -0.04 6.63 -11.07
C GLY A 245 1.28 7.16 -10.49
N LYS A 246 1.27 8.34 -9.84
CA LYS A 246 2.45 8.87 -9.13
C LYS A 246 2.85 7.97 -7.97
N VAL A 247 1.87 7.52 -7.17
CA VAL A 247 2.10 6.58 -6.06
C VAL A 247 2.66 5.25 -6.59
N MET A 248 2.08 4.70 -7.65
CA MET A 248 2.56 3.45 -8.26
C MET A 248 3.97 3.59 -8.85
N ALA A 249 4.31 4.73 -9.45
CA ALA A 249 5.66 5.00 -9.95
C ALA A 249 6.68 5.15 -8.82
N LEU A 250 6.28 5.70 -7.66
CA LEU A 250 7.11 5.76 -6.46
C LEU A 250 7.29 4.36 -5.87
N LEU A 251 6.21 3.56 -5.77
CA LEU A 251 6.27 2.17 -5.31
C LEU A 251 7.24 1.35 -6.17
N ASP A 252 7.19 1.54 -7.50
CA ASP A 252 8.10 0.87 -8.44
C ASP A 252 9.57 1.25 -8.19
N ALA A 253 9.84 2.51 -7.90
CA ALA A 253 11.19 3.01 -7.62
C ALA A 253 11.75 2.53 -6.27
N ILE A 254 10.91 2.38 -5.24
CA ILE A 254 11.37 1.99 -3.90
C ILE A 254 11.36 0.48 -3.66
N LEU A 255 10.69 -0.30 -4.52
CA LEU A 255 10.70 -1.77 -4.53
C LEU A 255 11.19 -2.30 -5.90
N PRO A 256 12.42 -1.97 -6.34
CA PRO A 256 12.92 -2.34 -7.66
C PRO A 256 13.05 -3.86 -7.85
N GLU A 257 13.31 -4.60 -6.79
CA GLU A 257 13.47 -6.06 -6.83
C GLU A 257 12.12 -6.81 -6.86
N CYS A 258 11.01 -6.12 -6.54
CA CYS A 258 9.69 -6.72 -6.57
C CYS A 258 9.12 -6.73 -7.99
N ASP A 259 8.57 -7.87 -8.42
CA ASP A 259 7.93 -7.99 -9.72
C ASP A 259 6.78 -6.97 -9.90
N ALA A 260 6.67 -6.39 -11.10
CA ALA A 260 5.67 -5.36 -11.38
C ALA A 260 4.22 -5.84 -11.14
N HIS A 261 3.91 -7.10 -11.47
CA HIS A 261 2.58 -7.66 -11.25
C HIS A 261 2.20 -7.73 -9.77
N ARG A 262 3.18 -8.02 -8.87
CA ARG A 262 2.96 -8.06 -7.42
C ARG A 262 2.66 -6.67 -6.84
N LYS A 263 3.39 -5.63 -7.31
CA LYS A 263 3.13 -4.23 -6.93
C LYS A 263 1.72 -3.77 -7.29
N LEU A 264 1.19 -4.27 -8.41
CA LEU A 264 -0.16 -4.01 -8.89
C LEU A 264 -1.22 -4.95 -8.28
N ALA A 265 -0.80 -5.99 -7.56
CA ALA A 265 -1.66 -7.10 -7.13
C ALA A 265 -2.40 -7.76 -8.30
N PHE A 266 -1.77 -7.84 -9.46
CA PHE A 266 -2.21 -8.57 -10.64
C PHE A 266 -1.60 -9.97 -10.66
N THR A 267 -2.16 -10.87 -11.46
CA THR A 267 -1.42 -12.05 -11.89
C THR A 267 -0.40 -11.68 -12.98
N ALA A 268 0.60 -12.53 -13.19
CA ALA A 268 1.55 -12.33 -14.29
C ALA A 268 0.85 -12.28 -15.66
N ASP A 269 -0.17 -13.13 -15.85
CA ASP A 269 -0.98 -13.18 -17.07
C ASP A 269 -1.81 -11.89 -17.26
N GLN A 270 -2.37 -11.34 -16.19
CA GLN A 270 -3.10 -10.08 -16.24
C GLN A 270 -2.19 -8.91 -16.63
N LEU A 271 -0.98 -8.85 -16.07
CA LEU A 271 0.00 -7.82 -16.47
C LEU A 271 0.41 -7.98 -17.93
N ALA A 272 0.74 -9.21 -18.36
CA ALA A 272 1.07 -9.49 -19.75
C ALA A 272 -0.07 -9.12 -20.71
N TRP A 273 -1.32 -9.39 -20.32
CA TRP A 273 -2.48 -8.96 -21.07
C TRP A 273 -2.58 -7.42 -21.18
N CYS A 274 -2.37 -6.70 -20.08
CA CYS A 274 -2.36 -5.23 -20.09
C CYS A 274 -1.30 -4.68 -21.05
N GLU A 275 -0.07 -5.23 -21.01
CA GLU A 275 1.03 -4.81 -21.86
C GLU A 275 0.76 -5.09 -23.34
N ALA A 276 0.16 -6.23 -23.67
CA ALA A 276 -0.21 -6.61 -25.03
C ALA A 276 -1.38 -5.79 -25.59
N ASN A 277 -2.24 -5.23 -24.73
CA ASN A 277 -3.47 -4.55 -25.11
C ASN A 277 -3.48 -3.05 -24.72
N GLU A 278 -2.33 -2.43 -24.46
CA GLU A 278 -2.23 -1.05 -23.95
C GLU A 278 -3.01 -0.06 -24.81
N TYR A 279 -2.90 -0.18 -26.14
CA TYR A 279 -3.61 0.69 -27.10
C TYR A 279 -5.14 0.51 -27.03
N GLU A 280 -5.64 -0.71 -26.96
CA GLU A 280 -7.09 -0.97 -26.89
C GLU A 280 -7.69 -0.55 -25.53
N ILE A 281 -6.93 -0.72 -24.43
CA ILE A 281 -7.31 -0.21 -23.10
C ILE A 281 -7.42 1.31 -23.17
N TRP A 282 -6.42 1.98 -23.75
CA TRP A 282 -6.43 3.43 -23.91
C TRP A 282 -7.61 3.90 -24.75
N LYS A 283 -7.88 3.24 -25.87
CA LYS A 283 -9.00 3.55 -26.76
C LYS A 283 -10.35 3.38 -26.05
N ALA A 284 -10.49 2.35 -25.22
CA ALA A 284 -11.69 2.18 -24.40
C ALA A 284 -11.85 3.29 -23.36
N LEU A 285 -10.75 3.76 -22.77
CA LEU A 285 -10.70 4.84 -21.77
C LEU A 285 -11.06 6.19 -22.36
N VAL A 286 -10.50 6.55 -23.54
CA VAL A 286 -10.80 7.83 -24.19
C VAL A 286 -12.12 7.81 -24.96
N GLY A 287 -12.62 6.63 -25.30
CA GLY A 287 -13.93 6.47 -25.92
C GLY A 287 -15.04 6.97 -24.98
N LYS A 288 -16.06 7.61 -25.53
CA LYS A 288 -17.19 8.18 -24.75
C LYS A 288 -16.81 9.26 -23.73
N ASP A 289 -15.70 9.96 -23.95
CA ASP A 289 -15.20 11.05 -23.09
C ASP A 289 -15.00 10.69 -21.62
N GLN A 290 -14.77 9.38 -21.32
CA GLN A 290 -14.66 8.91 -19.93
C GLN A 290 -13.46 9.49 -19.20
N LEU A 291 -12.37 9.82 -19.91
CA LEU A 291 -11.15 10.36 -19.31
C LEU A 291 -11.38 11.63 -18.48
N TYR A 292 -12.33 12.46 -18.90
CA TYR A 292 -12.69 13.70 -18.19
C TYR A 292 -14.02 13.59 -17.44
N SER A 293 -14.52 12.38 -17.27
CA SER A 293 -15.75 12.16 -16.51
C SER A 293 -15.51 12.37 -15.02
N LYS A 294 -16.46 13.06 -14.38
CA LYS A 294 -16.53 13.22 -12.90
C LYS A 294 -17.60 12.31 -12.29
N LYS A 295 -18.20 11.43 -13.10
CA LYS A 295 -19.25 10.53 -12.63
C LYS A 295 -18.59 9.39 -11.83
N GLY A 296 -19.08 9.17 -10.60
CA GLY A 296 -18.57 8.11 -9.74
C GLY A 296 -18.60 6.72 -10.40
N GLU A 297 -19.61 6.44 -11.22
CA GLU A 297 -19.73 5.18 -11.95
C GLU A 297 -18.59 4.97 -12.97
N ASP A 298 -18.23 6.01 -13.74
CA ASP A 298 -17.13 5.95 -14.70
C ASP A 298 -15.79 5.78 -13.97
N ILE A 299 -15.60 6.52 -12.88
CA ILE A 299 -14.38 6.46 -12.05
C ILE A 299 -14.26 5.06 -11.41
N SER A 300 -15.32 4.59 -10.75
CA SER A 300 -15.36 3.29 -10.09
C SER A 300 -15.04 2.14 -11.04
N ARG A 301 -15.49 2.23 -12.28
CA ARG A 301 -15.21 1.23 -13.31
C ARG A 301 -13.71 1.00 -13.54
N TRP A 302 -12.89 2.05 -13.48
CA TRP A 302 -11.47 1.98 -13.76
C TRP A 302 -10.61 1.86 -12.51
N MET A 303 -11.09 2.40 -11.39
CA MET A 303 -10.30 2.52 -10.16
C MET A 303 -10.65 1.47 -9.11
N ASN A 304 -11.89 0.95 -9.12
CA ASN A 304 -12.27 -0.01 -8.09
C ASN A 304 -11.78 -1.42 -8.40
N ASP A 305 -11.57 -2.17 -7.33
CA ASP A 305 -11.21 -3.57 -7.38
C ASP A 305 -12.34 -4.44 -7.94
N GLY A 306 -11.96 -5.56 -8.52
CA GLY A 306 -12.88 -6.52 -9.11
C GLY A 306 -12.15 -7.67 -9.79
N PRO A 307 -12.87 -8.70 -10.25
CA PRO A 307 -12.28 -9.80 -10.98
C PRO A 307 -11.72 -9.38 -12.35
N PHE A 308 -12.30 -8.35 -12.94
CA PHE A 308 -11.88 -7.72 -14.20
C PHE A 308 -12.47 -6.30 -14.30
N THR A 309 -11.96 -5.48 -15.21
CA THR A 309 -12.51 -4.15 -15.48
C THR A 309 -13.76 -4.23 -16.34
N ASN A 310 -14.89 -3.75 -15.85
CA ASN A 310 -16.18 -3.82 -16.55
C ASN A 310 -16.09 -3.15 -17.93
N GLY A 311 -16.51 -3.89 -18.98
CA GLY A 311 -16.48 -3.46 -20.38
C GLY A 311 -15.12 -3.66 -21.07
N LEU A 312 -14.17 -4.30 -20.42
CA LEU A 312 -13.00 -4.94 -21.01
C LEU A 312 -13.16 -6.46 -20.99
N PRO A 313 -12.37 -7.23 -21.75
CA PRO A 313 -12.32 -8.69 -21.65
C PRO A 313 -12.04 -9.20 -20.24
N HIS A 314 -12.48 -10.43 -19.95
CA HIS A 314 -12.34 -11.06 -18.63
C HIS A 314 -10.86 -11.32 -18.22
N GLU A 315 -9.95 -11.30 -19.17
CA GLU A 315 -8.50 -11.41 -18.95
C GLU A 315 -7.92 -10.12 -18.35
N SER A 316 -8.66 -9.00 -18.43
CA SER A 316 -8.25 -7.75 -17.81
C SER A 316 -8.28 -7.86 -16.28
N PRO A 317 -7.39 -7.19 -15.55
CA PRO A 317 -7.52 -7.08 -14.10
C PRO A 317 -8.63 -6.09 -13.71
N GLY A 318 -9.11 -6.17 -12.47
CA GLY A 318 -9.78 -5.04 -11.82
C GLY A 318 -8.80 -3.87 -11.58
N HIS A 319 -9.29 -2.73 -11.15
CA HIS A 319 -8.48 -1.51 -10.85
C HIS A 319 -7.37 -1.21 -11.87
N ILE A 320 -7.62 -1.50 -13.15
CA ILE A 320 -6.64 -1.29 -14.23
C ILE A 320 -6.18 0.17 -14.37
N GLY A 321 -6.95 1.10 -13.79
CA GLY A 321 -6.61 2.53 -13.71
C GLY A 321 -5.27 2.80 -13.03
N GLU A 322 -4.90 2.01 -12.03
CA GLU A 322 -3.58 2.12 -11.38
C GLU A 322 -2.44 1.87 -12.36
N TRP A 323 -2.58 0.83 -13.18
CA TRP A 323 -1.58 0.49 -14.20
C TRP A 323 -1.51 1.56 -15.30
N ILE A 324 -2.65 2.00 -15.84
CA ILE A 324 -2.68 3.07 -16.84
C ILE A 324 -2.09 4.38 -16.31
N GLY A 325 -2.46 4.77 -15.09
CA GLY A 325 -1.89 5.95 -14.43
C GLY A 325 -0.38 5.84 -14.25
N MET A 326 0.12 4.68 -13.82
CA MET A 326 1.55 4.39 -13.71
C MET A 326 2.24 4.52 -15.07
N ARG A 327 1.67 3.98 -16.16
CA ARG A 327 2.20 4.10 -17.52
C ARG A 327 2.30 5.55 -18.00
N MET A 328 1.27 6.39 -17.69
CA MET A 328 1.31 7.82 -17.99
C MET A 328 2.47 8.51 -17.26
N VAL A 329 2.64 8.24 -15.98
CA VAL A 329 3.72 8.83 -15.17
C VAL A 329 5.09 8.34 -15.62
N GLN A 330 5.24 7.06 -15.92
CA GLN A 330 6.49 6.50 -16.46
C GLN A 330 6.88 7.14 -17.80
N ALA A 331 5.90 7.38 -18.69
CA ALA A 331 6.15 8.08 -19.96
C ALA A 331 6.65 9.52 -19.73
N TYR A 332 6.02 10.25 -18.81
CA TYR A 332 6.47 11.58 -18.40
C TYR A 332 7.90 11.56 -17.85
N LEU A 333 8.20 10.66 -16.90
CA LEU A 333 9.52 10.56 -16.29
C LEU A 333 10.62 10.15 -17.28
N LYS A 334 10.29 9.33 -18.27
CA LYS A 334 11.21 8.94 -19.33
C LYS A 334 11.63 10.13 -20.19
N GLU A 335 10.72 11.04 -20.54
CA GLU A 335 11.03 12.25 -21.28
C GLU A 335 11.61 13.37 -20.38
N ASN A 336 11.42 13.28 -19.07
CA ASN A 336 11.88 14.25 -18.07
C ASN A 336 12.75 13.57 -16.98
N PRO A 337 13.89 12.96 -17.29
CA PRO A 337 14.64 12.08 -16.39
C PRO A 337 15.21 12.79 -15.15
N ARG A 338 15.30 14.13 -15.17
CA ARG A 338 15.75 14.94 -14.04
C ARG A 338 14.64 15.31 -13.04
N THR A 339 13.40 14.96 -13.34
CA THR A 339 12.28 15.22 -12.42
C THR A 339 12.41 14.33 -11.18
N THR A 340 12.54 14.94 -10.01
CA THR A 340 12.50 14.22 -8.72
C THR A 340 11.06 13.83 -8.37
N PHE A 341 10.88 12.86 -7.45
CA PHE A 341 9.53 12.53 -6.98
C PHE A 341 8.90 13.72 -6.23
N VAL A 342 9.67 14.50 -5.48
CA VAL A 342 9.16 15.73 -4.85
C VAL A 342 8.56 16.68 -5.91
N GLN A 343 9.26 16.88 -7.02
CA GLN A 343 8.75 17.69 -8.12
C GLN A 343 7.54 17.05 -8.82
N LEU A 344 7.56 15.73 -9.02
CA LEU A 344 6.45 15.00 -9.63
C LEU A 344 5.17 15.15 -8.81
N PHE A 345 5.25 14.95 -7.47
CA PHE A 345 4.09 15.08 -6.59
C PHE A 345 3.59 16.53 -6.47
N ALA A 346 4.43 17.53 -6.73
CA ALA A 346 4.03 18.94 -6.78
C ALA A 346 3.29 19.33 -8.09
N LEU A 347 3.24 18.47 -9.10
CA LEU A 347 2.48 18.71 -10.33
C LEU A 347 0.98 18.49 -10.07
N ASN A 348 0.19 19.54 -10.10
CA ASN A 348 -1.25 19.48 -9.86
C ASN A 348 -2.10 19.40 -11.14
N ASP A 349 -1.54 19.73 -12.32
CA ASP A 349 -2.25 19.59 -13.60
C ASP A 349 -1.93 18.23 -14.24
N PRO A 350 -2.86 17.26 -14.25
CA PRO A 350 -2.64 15.94 -14.80
C PRO A 350 -2.38 15.94 -16.32
N ARG A 351 -2.80 17.03 -17.02
CA ARG A 351 -2.56 17.17 -18.47
C ARG A 351 -1.09 17.35 -18.79
N LEU A 352 -0.29 17.89 -17.86
CA LEU A 352 1.16 17.99 -18.01
C LEU A 352 1.83 16.60 -18.11
N ILE A 353 1.25 15.60 -17.47
CA ILE A 353 1.70 14.21 -17.52
C ILE A 353 1.13 13.53 -18.76
N LEU A 354 -0.17 13.67 -18.99
CA LEU A 354 -0.89 13.05 -20.10
C LEU A 354 -0.26 13.32 -21.47
N LYS A 355 0.19 14.55 -21.74
CA LYS A 355 0.78 14.94 -23.06
C LYS A 355 1.99 14.10 -23.49
N HIS A 356 2.65 13.42 -22.54
CA HIS A 356 3.81 12.55 -22.79
C HIS A 356 3.41 11.09 -23.03
N TYR A 357 2.16 10.72 -22.71
CA TYR A 357 1.70 9.34 -22.83
C TYR A 357 1.33 9.02 -24.28
N LYS A 358 1.95 7.96 -24.79
CA LYS A 358 1.68 7.39 -26.11
C LYS A 358 1.53 5.89 -25.96
N PRO A 359 0.28 5.37 -25.89
CA PRO A 359 0.03 3.94 -25.75
C PRO A 359 0.60 3.17 -26.94
N ARG A 360 1.03 1.96 -26.72
CA ARG A 360 1.67 1.09 -27.72
C ARG A 360 0.72 0.02 -28.22
#